data_4efd0d3e89c4d8fe8fd2e966d7f36fce
#
_entry.id   4efd0d3e89c4d8fe8fd2e966d7f36fce
#
_cell.length_a   1.000
_cell.length_b   1.000
_cell.length_c   1.000
_cell.angle_alpha   90.00
_cell.angle_beta   90.00
_cell.angle_gamma   90.00
#
_symmetry.space_group_name_H-M   'P 1'
#
loop_
_entity.id
_entity.type
_entity.pdbx_description
1 polymer ?
#
loop_
_entity_poly.entity_id
_entity_poly.type
_entity_poly.pdbx_seq_one_letter_code
_entity_poly.pdbx_strand_id
1 'polypeptide(L)'
;MNQIQVDTPDKALAKSELNLVWLDCEMSGLDPEKERILEIAIIVTGPNLTPRIESPVLVIHQSDELLEKMDAWNKGTHGRSGLTDRVRASTMNEAQAEDQMIEFLSRYVPKGAAPMCGNSIGQDRRFL
;
A
#
# COMPACT_ATOMS: atom_id res chain seq x y z
N MET A 1 19.64 -24.68 0.60
CA MET A 1 19.27 -24.04 0.86
C MET A 1 19.05 -23.47 0.94
N ASN A 2 19.14 -23.26 0.94
CA ASN A 2 18.86 -22.32 1.05
C ASN A 2 18.59 -21.54 1.22
N GLN A 3 18.70 -21.26 1.23
CA GLN A 3 18.46 -20.36 1.45
C GLN A 3 18.19 -19.39 1.41
N ILE A 4 18.57 -19.31 0.98
CA ILE A 4 18.33 -18.41 0.96
C ILE A 4 17.77 -17.67 1.32
N GLN A 5 17.69 -17.51 1.35
CA GLN A 5 17.13 -16.89 1.85
C GLN A 5 16.94 -16.42 2.50
N VAL A 6 17.29 -17.18 2.27
CA VAL A 6 16.93 -16.82 3.41
C VAL A 6 17.40 -15.62 4.13
N ASP A 7 18.32 -15.01 3.70
CA ASP A 7 18.62 -13.74 4.26
C ASP A 7 17.34 -12.95 4.42
N THR A 8 17.06 -12.53 5.60
CA THR A 8 15.87 -11.72 5.79
C THR A 8 16.09 -10.40 5.05
N PRO A 9 15.17 -9.99 4.20
CA PRO A 9 15.27 -8.72 3.50
C PRO A 9 15.50 -7.54 4.45
N ASP A 10 14.93 -7.60 5.67
CA ASP A 10 15.07 -6.55 6.67
C ASP A 10 16.52 -6.23 7.00
N LYS A 11 17.38 -7.23 6.96
CA LYS A 11 18.80 -7.05 7.24
C LYS A 11 19.58 -6.51 6.05
N ALA A 12 19.01 -6.63 4.86
CA ALA A 12 19.68 -6.25 3.62
C ALA A 12 19.55 -4.77 3.32
N LEU A 13 18.59 -4.05 3.92
CA LEU A 13 18.36 -2.64 3.65
C LEU A 13 18.42 -1.82 4.92
N ALA A 14 19.45 -0.98 5.04
CA ALA A 14 19.59 -0.06 6.16
C ALA A 14 18.72 1.18 5.93
N LYS A 15 18.28 1.79 7.01
CA LYS A 15 17.54 3.04 6.98
C LYS A 15 18.39 4.14 6.33
N SER A 16 17.85 4.83 5.34
CA SER A 16 18.56 5.88 4.61
C SER A 16 17.60 6.83 3.93
N GLU A 17 17.95 8.10 3.89
CA GLU A 17 17.22 9.10 3.12
C GLU A 17 17.33 8.88 1.62
N LEU A 18 18.24 8.02 1.18
CA LEU A 18 18.42 7.69 -0.24
C LEU A 18 17.51 6.53 -0.69
N ASN A 19 16.83 5.88 0.23
CA ASN A 19 15.91 4.80 -0.11
C ASN A 19 14.67 5.33 -0.82
N LEU A 20 14.10 4.52 -1.70
CA LEU A 20 12.91 4.86 -2.49
C LEU A 20 11.69 4.12 -1.94
N VAL A 21 10.57 4.83 -1.85
CA VAL A 21 9.30 4.26 -1.41
C VAL A 21 8.41 4.07 -2.65
N TRP A 22 8.04 2.82 -2.91
CA TRP A 22 7.16 2.45 -4.01
C TRP A 22 5.79 2.13 -3.43
N LEU A 23 4.76 2.78 -3.94
CA LEU A 23 3.42 2.69 -3.41
C LEU A 23 2.44 2.31 -4.50
N ASP A 24 1.51 1.42 -4.17
CA ASP A 24 0.40 1.09 -5.05
C ASP A 24 -0.86 0.98 -4.20
N CYS A 25 -1.92 1.68 -4.62
CA CYS A 25 -3.20 1.68 -3.92
C CYS A 25 -4.33 1.28 -4.87
N GLU A 26 -5.31 0.57 -4.31
CA GLU A 26 -6.61 0.39 -4.97
C GLU A 26 -7.63 1.23 -4.21
N MET A 27 -8.44 1.98 -4.93
CA MET A 27 -9.44 2.86 -4.34
C MET A 27 -10.83 2.54 -4.88
N SER A 28 -11.84 3.03 -4.17
CA SER A 28 -13.25 2.85 -4.59
C SER A 28 -13.62 3.77 -5.76
N GLY A 29 -12.79 4.74 -6.09
CA GLY A 29 -12.98 5.68 -7.19
C GLY A 29 -11.86 6.69 -7.22
N LEU A 30 -12.02 7.76 -8.01
CA LEU A 30 -10.95 8.72 -8.27
C LEU A 30 -11.03 10.00 -7.44
N ASP A 31 -12.16 10.28 -6.81
CA ASP A 31 -12.32 11.52 -6.03
C ASP A 31 -11.95 11.26 -4.55
N PRO A 32 -10.80 11.77 -4.08
CA PRO A 32 -10.34 11.50 -2.73
C PRO A 32 -11.23 12.08 -1.63
N GLU A 33 -12.14 13.00 -1.96
CA GLU A 33 -13.07 13.54 -0.97
C GLU A 33 -14.27 12.62 -0.74
N LYS A 34 -14.62 11.79 -1.73
CA LYS A 34 -15.79 10.91 -1.67
C LYS A 34 -15.44 9.44 -1.55
N GLU A 35 -14.27 9.08 -2.05
CA GLU A 35 -13.86 7.68 -2.15
C GLU A 35 -12.82 7.34 -1.09
N ARG A 36 -12.52 6.05 -0.95
CA ARG A 36 -11.62 5.56 0.07
C ARG A 36 -10.62 4.57 -0.51
N ILE A 37 -9.50 4.42 0.19
CA ILE A 37 -8.52 3.39 -0.14
C ILE A 37 -9.08 2.04 0.29
N LEU A 38 -8.99 1.06 -0.60
CA LEU A 38 -9.42 -0.32 -0.34
C LEU A 38 -8.23 -1.22 -0.02
N GLU A 39 -7.10 -0.99 -0.65
CA GLU A 39 -5.91 -1.81 -0.49
C GLU A 39 -4.68 -0.96 -0.73
N ILE A 40 -3.62 -1.23 0.03
CA ILE A 40 -2.36 -0.52 -0.13
C ILE A 40 -1.19 -1.49 -0.02
N ALA A 41 -0.21 -1.35 -0.90
CA ALA A 41 1.02 -2.12 -0.89
C ALA A 41 2.21 -1.18 -0.96
N ILE A 42 3.24 -1.46 -0.19
CA ILE A 42 4.45 -0.65 -0.13
C ILE A 42 5.66 -1.52 -0.36
N ILE A 43 6.60 -1.01 -1.15
CA ILE A 43 7.90 -1.62 -1.35
C ILE A 43 8.94 -0.53 -1.09
N VAL A 44 9.98 -0.83 -0.32
CA VAL A 44 11.10 0.08 -0.16
C VAL A 44 12.32 -0.55 -0.82
N THR A 45 13.04 0.23 -1.60
CA THR A 45 14.28 -0.21 -2.23
C THR A 45 15.40 0.75 -1.90
N GLY A 46 16.64 0.28 -2.07
CA GLY A 46 17.78 1.19 -2.13
C GLY A 46 17.73 2.03 -3.41
N PRO A 47 18.61 3.03 -3.54
CA PRO A 47 18.58 3.95 -4.68
C PRO A 47 18.82 3.28 -6.04
N ASN A 48 19.41 2.10 -6.04
CA ASN A 48 19.65 1.33 -7.26
C ASN A 48 18.62 0.21 -7.45
N LEU A 49 17.45 0.34 -6.81
CA LEU A 49 16.33 -0.60 -6.88
C LEU A 49 16.59 -1.93 -6.17
N THR A 50 17.71 -2.06 -5.50
CA THR A 50 18.07 -3.22 -4.67
C THR A 50 18.72 -2.74 -3.39
N PRO A 51 18.59 -3.48 -2.28
CA PRO A 51 17.65 -4.57 -2.06
C PRO A 51 16.21 -4.09 -2.05
N ARG A 52 15.28 -5.03 -2.04
CA ARG A 52 13.84 -4.75 -2.11
C ARG A 52 13.15 -5.36 -0.90
N ILE A 53 12.40 -4.53 -0.17
CA ILE A 53 11.67 -4.95 1.03
C ILE A 53 10.19 -4.69 0.78
N GLU A 54 9.36 -5.72 0.92
CA GLU A 54 7.92 -5.59 0.72
C GLU A 54 7.19 -5.59 2.06
N SER A 55 6.24 -4.67 2.21
CA SER A 55 5.32 -4.73 3.35
C SER A 55 4.26 -5.79 3.08
N PRO A 56 3.56 -6.28 4.13
CA PRO A 56 2.31 -6.98 3.88
C PRO A 56 1.35 -6.09 3.11
N VAL A 57 0.53 -6.69 2.24
CA VAL A 57 -0.55 -5.96 1.58
C VAL A 57 -1.63 -5.69 2.62
N LEU A 58 -2.03 -4.43 2.75
CA LEU A 58 -3.04 -4.04 3.73
C LEU A 58 -4.38 -3.84 3.02
N VAL A 59 -5.39 -4.65 3.41
CA VAL A 59 -6.75 -4.53 2.90
C VAL A 59 -7.58 -3.84 3.98
N ILE A 60 -8.16 -2.70 3.64
CA ILE A 60 -8.86 -1.84 4.59
C ILE A 60 -10.35 -2.11 4.51
N HIS A 61 -10.98 -2.34 5.67
CA HIS A 61 -12.43 -2.53 5.73
C HIS A 61 -13.14 -1.24 5.34
N GLN A 62 -14.16 -1.38 4.48
CA GLN A 62 -15.06 -0.29 4.15
C GLN A 62 -16.50 -0.80 4.26
N SER A 63 -17.43 0.12 4.45
CA SER A 63 -18.82 -0.23 4.62
C SER A 63 -19.44 -0.78 3.34
N ASP A 64 -20.48 -1.61 3.50
CA ASP A 64 -21.25 -2.08 2.35
C ASP A 64 -21.84 -0.91 1.57
N GLU A 65 -22.24 0.14 2.27
CA GLU A 65 -22.78 1.34 1.64
C GLU A 65 -21.77 1.98 0.69
N LEU A 66 -20.51 2.12 1.10
CA LEU A 66 -19.47 2.66 0.25
C LEU A 66 -19.25 1.77 -0.98
N LEU A 67 -19.19 0.45 -0.77
CA LEU A 67 -18.95 -0.50 -1.85
C LEU A 67 -20.09 -0.52 -2.86
N GLU A 68 -21.33 -0.39 -2.39
CA GLU A 68 -22.50 -0.33 -3.26
C GLU A 68 -22.54 0.94 -4.12
N LYS A 69 -21.94 2.02 -3.64
CA LYS A 69 -21.91 3.29 -4.36
C LYS A 69 -20.80 3.39 -5.40
N MET A 70 -19.91 2.40 -5.47
CA MET A 70 -18.87 2.42 -6.50
C MET A 70 -19.49 2.44 -7.88
N ASP A 71 -18.81 3.11 -8.84
CA ASP A 71 -19.25 3.10 -10.22
C ASP A 71 -19.12 1.69 -10.83
N ALA A 72 -19.71 1.51 -12.02
CA ALA A 72 -19.76 0.20 -12.67
C ALA A 72 -18.36 -0.35 -12.96
N TRP A 73 -17.42 0.51 -13.33
CA TRP A 73 -16.06 0.07 -13.63
C TRP A 73 -15.36 -0.47 -12.37
N ASN A 74 -15.45 0.28 -11.26
CA ASN A 74 -14.83 -0.14 -10.00
C ASN A 74 -15.51 -1.37 -9.41
N LYS A 75 -16.84 -1.44 -9.46
CA LYS A 75 -17.56 -2.64 -9.02
C LYS A 75 -17.11 -3.87 -9.79
N GLY A 76 -17.02 -3.76 -11.11
CA GLY A 76 -16.62 -4.86 -11.96
C GLY A 76 -15.18 -5.27 -11.73
N THR A 77 -14.27 -4.33 -11.72
CA THR A 77 -12.84 -4.58 -11.57
C THR A 77 -12.51 -5.19 -10.21
N HIS A 78 -12.98 -4.57 -9.12
CA HIS A 78 -12.69 -5.05 -7.77
C HIS A 78 -13.46 -6.33 -7.44
N GLY A 79 -14.63 -6.52 -8.01
CA GLY A 79 -15.37 -7.76 -7.87
C GLY A 79 -14.66 -8.94 -8.52
N ARG A 80 -14.18 -8.74 -9.75
CA ARG A 80 -13.47 -9.80 -10.49
C ARG A 80 -12.15 -10.18 -9.84
N SER A 81 -11.43 -9.23 -9.26
CA SER A 81 -10.17 -9.52 -8.57
C SER A 81 -10.37 -10.13 -7.18
N GLY A 82 -11.59 -10.14 -6.68
CA GLY A 82 -11.90 -10.59 -5.31
C GLY A 82 -11.63 -9.53 -4.25
N LEU A 83 -11.21 -8.34 -4.63
CA LEU A 83 -10.89 -7.28 -3.66
C LEU A 83 -12.11 -6.86 -2.85
N THR A 84 -13.28 -6.71 -3.49
CA THR A 84 -14.49 -6.31 -2.79
C THR A 84 -14.80 -7.25 -1.63
N ASP A 85 -14.70 -8.55 -1.85
CA ASP A 85 -14.95 -9.54 -0.79
C ASP A 85 -13.89 -9.46 0.31
N ARG A 86 -12.64 -9.24 -0.06
CA ARG A 86 -11.57 -9.09 0.93
C ARG A 86 -11.76 -7.84 1.78
N VAL A 87 -12.23 -6.75 1.18
CA VAL A 87 -12.52 -5.50 1.90
C VAL A 87 -13.65 -5.72 2.91
N ARG A 88 -14.72 -6.41 2.52
CA ARG A 88 -15.81 -6.72 3.44
C ARG A 88 -15.37 -7.58 4.61
N ALA A 89 -14.50 -8.56 4.33
CA ALA A 89 -14.02 -9.48 5.35
C ALA A 89 -12.94 -8.89 6.25
N SER A 90 -12.29 -7.81 5.83
CA SER A 90 -11.21 -7.21 6.59
C SER A 90 -11.72 -6.60 7.89
N THR A 91 -10.91 -6.71 8.95
CA THR A 91 -11.18 -6.07 10.24
C THR A 91 -10.28 -4.85 10.46
N MET A 92 -9.42 -4.52 9.49
CA MET A 92 -8.49 -3.40 9.60
C MET A 92 -9.18 -2.11 9.17
N ASN A 93 -9.16 -1.09 10.04
CA ASN A 93 -9.67 0.23 9.67
C ASN A 93 -8.54 1.11 9.11
N GLU A 94 -8.90 2.30 8.64
CA GLU A 94 -7.94 3.22 8.03
C GLU A 94 -6.83 3.64 9.00
N ALA A 95 -7.18 3.89 10.25
CA ALA A 95 -6.19 4.29 11.26
C ALA A 95 -5.18 3.18 11.54
N GLN A 96 -5.65 1.94 11.61
CA GLN A 96 -4.78 0.79 11.82
C GLN A 96 -3.83 0.59 10.63
N ALA A 97 -4.35 0.75 9.41
CA ALA A 97 -3.53 0.65 8.21
C ALA A 97 -2.46 1.75 8.19
N GLU A 98 -2.83 2.97 8.54
CA GLU A 98 -1.89 4.08 8.62
C GLU A 98 -0.78 3.80 9.62
N ASP A 99 -1.12 3.32 10.82
CA ASP A 99 -0.15 2.98 11.83
C ASP A 99 0.84 1.92 11.36
N GLN A 100 0.34 0.90 10.67
CA GLN A 100 1.20 -0.16 10.14
C GLN A 100 2.12 0.33 9.04
N MET A 101 1.63 1.21 8.17
CA MET A 101 2.45 1.81 7.13
C MET A 101 3.56 2.67 7.71
N ILE A 102 3.23 3.51 8.68
CA ILE A 102 4.19 4.39 9.33
C ILE A 102 5.27 3.55 10.04
N GLU A 103 4.86 2.51 10.74
CA GLU A 103 5.81 1.61 11.40
C GLU A 103 6.76 0.96 10.40
N PHE A 104 6.21 0.42 9.31
CA PHE A 104 7.02 -0.21 8.28
C PHE A 104 8.02 0.79 7.67
N LEU A 105 7.53 1.96 7.26
CA LEU A 105 8.37 2.96 6.63
C LEU A 105 9.45 3.50 7.57
N SER A 106 9.13 3.62 8.85
CA SER A 106 10.09 4.17 9.83
C SER A 106 11.35 3.34 9.97
N ARG A 107 11.29 2.07 9.57
CA ARG A 107 12.45 1.17 9.61
C ARG A 107 13.46 1.47 8.51
N TYR A 108 13.02 2.11 7.43
CA TYR A 108 13.81 2.22 6.20
C TYR A 108 14.02 3.64 5.71
N VAL A 109 13.16 4.58 6.09
CA VAL A 109 13.27 5.96 5.61
C VAL A 109 13.04 6.96 6.73
N PRO A 110 13.83 8.06 6.77
CA PRO A 110 13.56 9.17 7.68
C PRO A 110 12.27 9.88 7.23
N LYS A 111 11.58 10.48 8.18
CA LYS A 111 10.34 11.20 7.92
C LYS A 111 10.56 12.30 6.87
N GLY A 112 9.72 12.28 5.84
CA GLY A 112 9.69 13.32 4.81
C GLY A 112 10.85 13.31 3.83
N ALA A 113 11.74 12.31 3.90
CA ALA A 113 12.97 12.31 3.10
C ALA A 113 12.86 11.56 1.78
N ALA A 114 12.07 10.48 1.72
CA ALA A 114 12.06 9.60 0.56
C ALA A 114 11.04 10.06 -0.49
N PRO A 115 11.39 9.98 -1.79
CA PRO A 115 10.41 10.21 -2.84
C PRO A 115 9.41 9.06 -2.89
N MET A 116 8.18 9.39 -3.29
CA MET A 116 7.12 8.43 -3.50
C MET A 116 7.11 8.03 -4.97
N CYS A 117 7.21 6.73 -5.24
CA CYS A 117 7.31 6.19 -6.58
C CYS A 117 6.12 5.25 -6.88
N GLY A 118 5.82 5.07 -8.15
CA GLY A 118 4.79 4.12 -8.56
C GLY A 118 4.08 4.55 -9.84
N ASN A 119 3.32 3.62 -10.41
CA ASN A 119 2.52 3.90 -11.59
C ASN A 119 1.35 4.82 -11.18
N SER A 120 1.19 5.95 -11.86
CA SER A 120 0.15 6.94 -11.55
C SER A 120 0.18 7.41 -10.10
N ILE A 121 1.37 7.55 -9.51
CA ILE A 121 1.55 7.82 -8.09
C ILE A 121 0.90 9.13 -7.64
N GLY A 122 0.76 10.10 -8.53
CA GLY A 122 0.08 11.36 -8.21
C GLY A 122 -1.37 11.13 -7.78
N GLN A 123 -2.05 10.16 -8.39
CA GLN A 123 -3.41 9.80 -8.03
C GLN A 123 -3.45 9.12 -6.66
N ASP A 124 -2.56 8.16 -6.41
CA ASP A 124 -2.48 7.47 -5.13
C ASP A 124 -2.19 8.44 -3.98
N ARG A 125 -1.26 9.39 -4.23
CA ARG A 125 -0.88 10.38 -3.24
C ARG A 125 -2.04 11.24 -2.77
N ARG A 126 -3.00 11.53 -3.64
CA ARG A 126 -4.16 12.34 -3.29
C ARG A 126 -5.02 11.72 -2.20
N PHE A 127 -4.94 10.41 -2.00
CA PHE A 127 -5.69 9.69 -0.98
C PHE A 127 -4.94 9.60 0.36
N LEU A 128 -3.69 9.97 0.39
CA LEU A 128 -2.83 9.92 1.57
C LEU A 128 -2.71 11.31 2.20
#